data_0c4347b983faab7ceb606d6b7c1fe4f1
#
_entry.id   0c4347b983faab7ceb606d6b7c1fe4f1
#
_cell.length_a   1.000
_cell.length_b   1.000
_cell.length_c   1.000
_cell.angle_alpha   90.00
_cell.angle_beta   90.00
_cell.angle_gamma   90.00
#
_symmetry.space_group_name_H-M   'P 1'
#
loop_
_entity.id
_entity.type
_entity.pdbx_description
1 polymer ?
#
loop_
_entity_poly.entity_id
_entity_poly.type
_entity_poly.pdbx_seq_one_letter_code
_entity_poly.pdbx_strand_id
1 'polypeptide(L)'
;MWKIPRDFFSFFKKTSARVNIFPRSAPALLTRTGKKSYDDICAGTAGREKGFCIMKEKLSARDYVSVASMLFGLFFGAGNLIFPVHMGQMAGANLWPAIAGFCITGVGLPLLGVAALGLSRSSGLFDLSSKVGRPYAYFFTCLLYLTIGPFFAIPRCANTSFTVGLEQILPQDGNMKLWLFLFTLAFFIAALLFSLYPGKILTWVGKILNPLFLLFLGILVAVSLLNPTAHMSQVAPQGDYVSQPFFTGFLDGYNTMDALASLAFGIIVVQVIRGLGVEEPGAVARCTAKSGVFSCLLMAVIYLAVAVVGVQSRGVLETSENGGIALAQIARYYLGTPGLLVLAATVTLACLKTAIGLITSCAETFAAIFPHGPKYSAWAVIFSGVSLLFANFGLSAIIQYSIPVLMFLYPLAIMLPLLALCGKLFGHDRRVYGWTLGFTLAAALLDALFALPAGMQSLFHAGAIQKVVLRILPFSGLGLGWICPALVGLCIGLALHFCGKKPA
;
A
#
# COMPACT_ATOMS: atom_id res chain seq x y z
N MET A 1 12.22 3.17 42.00
CA MET A 1 11.23 2.15 42.31
C MET A 1 9.84 2.79 42.23
N TRP A 2 9.23 2.84 41.05
CA TRP A 2 7.95 3.49 40.82
C TRP A 2 6.86 2.40 40.81
N LYS A 3 5.95 2.47 41.80
CA LYS A 3 4.77 1.60 41.90
C LYS A 3 3.72 2.09 40.90
N ILE A 4 3.42 1.25 39.88
CA ILE A 4 2.30 1.46 38.96
C ILE A 4 0.99 1.17 39.76
N PRO A 5 -0.01 2.08 39.73
CA PRO A 5 -1.27 1.86 40.45
C PRO A 5 -2.03 0.65 39.87
N ARG A 6 -2.56 -0.19 40.78
CA ARG A 6 -3.35 -1.41 40.43
C ARG A 6 -4.64 -1.14 39.65
N ASP A 7 -5.11 0.10 39.62
CA ASP A 7 -6.35 0.50 38.91
C ASP A 7 -6.20 0.60 37.41
N PHE A 8 -4.96 0.64 36.88
CA PHE A 8 -4.70 0.65 35.46
C PHE A 8 -5.16 -0.64 34.76
N PHE A 9 -5.11 -1.78 35.44
CA PHE A 9 -5.55 -3.07 34.91
C PHE A 9 -7.05 -3.33 35.07
N SER A 10 -7.73 -2.70 36.01
CA SER A 10 -9.18 -2.87 36.20
C SER A 10 -10.01 -2.16 35.15
N PHE A 11 -9.51 -1.04 34.63
CA PHE A 11 -10.12 -0.31 33.50
C PHE A 11 -10.12 -1.13 32.21
N PHE A 12 -9.07 -1.92 31.97
CA PHE A 12 -8.96 -2.79 30.79
C PHE A 12 -9.91 -4.00 30.82
N LYS A 13 -10.27 -4.47 32.04
CA LYS A 13 -11.15 -5.65 32.19
C LYS A 13 -12.64 -5.32 31.97
N LYS A 14 -13.08 -4.09 32.27
CA LYS A 14 -14.48 -3.64 32.09
C LYS A 14 -14.85 -3.26 30.65
N THR A 15 -13.88 -2.92 29.79
CA THR A 15 -14.13 -2.55 28.38
C THR A 15 -14.11 -3.76 27.46
N SER A 16 -13.64 -4.92 27.93
CA SER A 16 -13.53 -6.17 27.16
C SER A 16 -14.86 -6.89 26.93
N ALA A 17 -15.92 -6.50 27.62
CA ALA A 17 -17.19 -7.25 27.63
C ALA A 17 -18.21 -6.81 26.57
N ARG A 18 -17.93 -5.83 25.70
CA ARG A 18 -18.92 -5.27 24.76
C ARG A 18 -18.59 -5.24 23.28
N VAL A 19 -17.51 -5.85 22.83
CA VAL A 19 -17.25 -5.99 21.37
C VAL A 19 -16.62 -7.36 21.09
N ASN A 20 -17.43 -8.40 21.01
CA ASN A 20 -17.08 -9.66 20.36
C ASN A 20 -17.21 -9.44 18.84
N ILE A 21 -16.10 -9.11 18.16
CA ILE A 21 -16.06 -8.92 16.70
C ILE A 21 -15.65 -10.21 15.96
N PHE A 22 -15.29 -11.27 16.66
CA PHE A 22 -15.02 -12.57 16.03
C PHE A 22 -15.79 -13.69 16.72
N PRO A 23 -16.67 -14.42 16.01
CA PRO A 23 -17.17 -15.68 16.52
C PRO A 23 -16.04 -16.69 16.54
N ARG A 24 -15.74 -17.22 17.72
CA ARG A 24 -14.92 -18.42 17.89
C ARG A 24 -15.70 -19.60 17.31
N SER A 25 -15.01 -20.38 16.47
CA SER A 25 -15.40 -21.69 15.97
C SER A 25 -16.51 -21.73 14.89
N ALA A 26 -16.10 -21.86 13.64
CA ALA A 26 -16.85 -22.62 12.67
C ALA A 26 -16.29 -24.05 12.65
N PRO A 27 -17.07 -25.09 13.00
CA PRO A 27 -16.68 -26.45 12.75
C PRO A 27 -16.91 -26.80 11.27
N ALA A 28 -16.00 -27.58 10.73
CA ALA A 28 -16.13 -28.24 9.45
C ALA A 28 -17.43 -29.06 9.37
N LEU A 29 -18.31 -28.69 8.45
CA LEU A 29 -19.45 -29.51 8.00
C LEU A 29 -19.78 -29.12 6.56
N LEU A 30 -19.03 -29.70 5.64
CA LEU A 30 -19.41 -29.81 4.23
C LEU A 30 -19.29 -31.29 3.83
N THR A 31 -20.31 -32.06 4.14
CA THR A 31 -20.65 -33.26 3.35
C THR A 31 -22.15 -33.49 3.37
N ARG A 32 -22.68 -33.48 2.17
CA ARG A 32 -23.92 -34.19 1.71
C ARG A 32 -25.29 -33.65 2.09
N THR A 33 -26.00 -33.38 1.02
CA THR A 33 -27.44 -33.57 0.75
C THR A 33 -28.42 -32.45 1.19
N GLY A 34 -29.19 -32.01 0.21
CA GLY A 34 -30.56 -31.53 0.37
C GLY A 34 -30.74 -30.02 0.35
N LYS A 35 -31.21 -29.52 -0.79
CA LYS A 35 -31.96 -28.28 -0.87
C LYS A 35 -32.99 -28.21 0.26
N LYS A 36 -32.75 -27.42 1.28
CA LYS A 36 -33.80 -26.85 2.14
C LYS A 36 -33.81 -25.35 1.94
N SER A 37 -34.99 -24.87 1.63
CA SER A 37 -35.30 -23.47 1.43
C SER A 37 -34.92 -22.66 2.67
N TYR A 38 -34.49 -21.43 2.47
CA TYR A 38 -34.10 -20.45 3.51
C TYR A 38 -35.24 -20.09 4.46
N ASP A 39 -36.45 -20.46 4.11
CA ASP A 39 -37.67 -20.17 4.87
C ASP A 39 -37.88 -21.08 6.09
N ASP A 40 -37.21 -22.27 6.14
CA ASP A 40 -37.40 -23.22 7.23
C ASP A 40 -36.52 -22.94 8.46
N ILE A 41 -35.51 -22.06 8.35
CA ILE A 41 -34.64 -21.70 9.48
C ILE A 41 -35.24 -20.62 10.37
N CYS A 42 -36.21 -19.85 9.85
CA CYS A 42 -36.83 -18.76 10.60
C CYS A 42 -38.07 -19.19 11.44
N ALA A 43 -38.50 -20.44 11.35
CA ALA A 43 -39.70 -20.89 12.05
C ALA A 43 -39.49 -21.45 13.47
N GLY A 44 -38.22 -21.56 13.93
CA GLY A 44 -37.89 -22.32 15.17
C GLY A 44 -37.63 -21.49 16.44
N THR A 45 -37.70 -20.14 16.42
CA THR A 45 -37.44 -19.33 17.63
C THR A 45 -38.50 -18.20 17.76
N ALA A 46 -39.72 -18.57 18.02
CA ALA A 46 -40.73 -17.66 18.53
C ALA A 46 -40.42 -17.34 20.00
N GLY A 47 -39.84 -16.17 20.27
CA GLY A 47 -39.77 -15.67 21.63
C GLY A 47 -38.45 -15.02 22.03
N ARG A 48 -37.96 -13.98 21.29
CA ARG A 48 -37.13 -12.88 21.81
C ARG A 48 -36.95 -11.85 20.72
N GLU A 49 -37.43 -10.64 21.01
CA GLU A 49 -37.24 -9.36 20.32
C GLU A 49 -36.80 -9.43 18.84
N LYS A 50 -37.74 -9.22 17.95
CA LYS A 50 -37.54 -8.91 16.53
C LYS A 50 -36.76 -7.60 16.42
N GLY A 51 -35.45 -7.65 16.59
CA GLY A 51 -34.55 -6.69 15.99
C GLY A 51 -34.61 -6.90 14.48
N PHE A 52 -35.48 -6.18 13.80
CA PHE A 52 -35.54 -6.08 12.35
C PHE A 52 -34.19 -5.60 11.87
N CYS A 53 -33.33 -6.52 11.39
CA CYS A 53 -32.04 -6.19 10.81
C CYS A 53 -32.34 -5.44 9.50
N ILE A 54 -32.49 -4.11 9.60
CA ILE A 54 -32.63 -3.25 8.42
C ILE A 54 -31.33 -3.36 7.67
N MET A 55 -31.32 -4.15 6.60
CA MET A 55 -30.17 -4.21 5.67
C MET A 55 -29.97 -2.80 5.11
N LYS A 56 -28.85 -2.18 5.49
CA LYS A 56 -28.52 -0.83 5.03
C LYS A 56 -28.01 -0.91 3.59
N GLU A 57 -28.66 -0.23 2.68
CA GLU A 57 -28.17 -0.06 1.31
C GLU A 57 -27.04 0.97 1.20
N LYS A 58 -26.89 1.82 2.19
CA LYS A 58 -25.90 2.92 2.20
C LYS A 58 -25.35 3.12 3.62
N LEU A 59 -24.08 3.50 3.69
CA LEU A 59 -23.46 3.97 4.93
C LEU A 59 -24.00 5.36 5.31
N SER A 60 -24.00 5.68 6.59
CA SER A 60 -24.21 7.06 7.04
C SER A 60 -23.00 7.93 6.66
N ALA A 61 -23.16 9.25 6.61
CA ALA A 61 -22.04 10.16 6.34
C ALA A 61 -20.88 9.97 7.33
N ARG A 62 -21.19 9.72 8.61
CA ARG A 62 -20.21 9.43 9.65
C ARG A 62 -19.45 8.12 9.41
N ASP A 63 -20.16 7.08 8.92
CA ASP A 63 -19.53 5.79 8.60
C ASP A 63 -18.64 5.93 7.37
N TYR A 64 -19.03 6.71 6.34
CA TYR A 64 -18.20 7.01 5.18
C TYR A 64 -16.88 7.69 5.61
N VAL A 65 -16.94 8.71 6.46
CA VAL A 65 -15.76 9.40 6.98
C VAL A 65 -14.89 8.43 7.79
N SER A 66 -15.50 7.57 8.60
CA SER A 66 -14.76 6.57 9.40
C SER A 66 -14.03 5.55 8.51
N VAL A 67 -14.70 5.01 7.47
CA VAL A 67 -14.10 4.06 6.52
C VAL A 67 -13.03 4.76 5.66
N ALA A 68 -13.27 5.99 5.21
CA ALA A 68 -12.28 6.76 4.46
C ALA A 68 -11.03 7.08 5.30
N SER A 69 -11.21 7.48 6.57
CA SER A 69 -10.10 7.71 7.49
C SER A 69 -9.31 6.43 7.78
N MET A 70 -10.00 5.29 7.90
CA MET A 70 -9.35 3.99 8.05
C MET A 70 -8.54 3.64 6.80
N LEU A 71 -9.12 3.78 5.60
CA LEU A 71 -8.44 3.57 4.32
C LEU A 71 -7.19 4.46 4.20
N PHE A 72 -7.36 5.76 4.44
CA PHE A 72 -6.25 6.71 4.48
C PHE A 72 -5.17 6.23 5.45
N GLY A 73 -5.57 5.82 6.64
CA GLY A 73 -4.63 5.34 7.63
C GLY A 73 -3.93 4.02 7.25
N LEU A 74 -4.52 3.15 6.45
CA LEU A 74 -3.90 1.93 5.96
C LEU A 74 -2.91 2.22 4.81
N PHE A 75 -3.28 3.12 3.90
CA PHE A 75 -2.43 3.49 2.76
C PHE A 75 -1.30 4.44 3.20
N PHE A 76 -1.63 5.46 3.99
CA PHE A 76 -0.69 6.51 4.32
C PHE A 76 0.41 6.01 5.27
N GLY A 77 1.54 5.64 4.71
CA GLY A 77 2.72 5.13 5.39
C GLY A 77 3.97 5.97 5.12
N ALA A 78 5.13 5.37 5.37
CA ALA A 78 6.44 6.00 5.18
C ALA A 78 6.64 6.54 3.76
N GLY A 79 6.29 5.76 2.74
CA GLY A 79 6.48 6.11 1.34
C GLY A 79 5.74 7.38 0.92
N ASN A 80 4.53 7.55 1.45
CA ASN A 80 3.64 8.66 1.13
C ASN A 80 4.15 10.03 1.60
N LEU A 81 5.14 10.05 2.46
CA LEU A 81 5.83 11.25 2.92
C LEU A 81 7.12 11.49 2.16
N ILE A 82 7.95 10.44 2.09
CA ILE A 82 9.32 10.60 1.62
C ILE A 82 9.39 10.77 0.10
N PHE A 83 8.56 10.06 -0.68
CA PHE A 83 8.65 10.17 -2.14
C PHE A 83 8.13 11.49 -2.70
N PRO A 84 6.98 12.06 -2.28
CA PRO A 84 6.55 13.35 -2.80
C PRO A 84 7.51 14.49 -2.46
N VAL A 85 8.10 14.52 -1.26
CA VAL A 85 9.05 15.59 -0.91
C VAL A 85 10.33 15.49 -1.73
N HIS A 86 10.87 14.29 -1.93
CA HIS A 86 12.05 14.06 -2.76
C HIS A 86 11.78 14.35 -4.24
N MET A 87 10.66 13.88 -4.75
CA MET A 87 10.19 14.22 -6.09
C MET A 87 10.11 15.75 -6.27
N GLY A 88 9.59 16.49 -5.28
CA GLY A 88 9.55 17.94 -5.29
C GLY A 88 10.95 18.55 -5.41
N GLN A 89 11.92 18.08 -4.61
CA GLN A 89 13.31 18.54 -4.69
C GLN A 89 13.92 18.31 -6.08
N MET A 90 13.66 17.14 -6.68
CA MET A 90 14.21 16.76 -7.98
C MET A 90 13.50 17.45 -9.16
N ALA A 91 12.17 17.58 -9.10
CA ALA A 91 11.35 18.10 -10.17
C ALA A 91 11.48 19.64 -10.34
N GLY A 92 11.70 20.35 -9.25
CA GLY A 92 11.86 21.80 -9.30
C GLY A 92 10.75 22.52 -10.09
N ALA A 93 11.12 23.30 -11.11
CA ALA A 93 10.17 24.00 -11.99
C ALA A 93 9.22 23.08 -12.75
N ASN A 94 9.59 21.81 -12.96
CA ASN A 94 8.78 20.80 -13.64
C ASN A 94 7.86 20.03 -12.69
N LEU A 95 7.52 20.58 -11.51
CA LEU A 95 6.69 19.94 -10.50
C LEU A 95 5.31 19.54 -11.03
N TRP A 96 4.63 20.37 -11.81
CA TRP A 96 3.24 20.12 -12.22
C TRP A 96 3.07 18.85 -13.06
N PRO A 97 3.83 18.63 -14.14
CA PRO A 97 3.75 17.35 -14.85
C PRO A 97 4.23 16.18 -13.99
N ALA A 98 5.24 16.37 -13.14
CA ALA A 98 5.73 15.31 -12.25
C ALA A 98 4.67 14.84 -11.26
N ILE A 99 4.01 15.77 -10.55
CA ILE A 99 2.96 15.43 -9.56
C ILE A 99 1.71 14.85 -10.24
N ALA A 100 1.39 15.25 -11.47
CA ALA A 100 0.29 14.66 -12.23
C ALA A 100 0.57 13.18 -12.51
N GLY A 101 1.76 12.83 -12.99
CA GLY A 101 2.19 11.44 -13.17
C GLY A 101 2.17 10.65 -11.87
N PHE A 102 2.76 11.22 -10.81
CA PHE A 102 2.83 10.62 -9.48
C PHE A 102 1.44 10.34 -8.89
N CYS A 103 0.49 11.26 -9.02
CA CYS A 103 -0.87 11.07 -8.51
C CYS A 103 -1.65 9.98 -9.29
N ILE A 104 -1.38 9.77 -10.57
CA ILE A 104 -2.02 8.66 -11.30
C ILE A 104 -1.65 7.32 -10.66
N THR A 105 -0.41 7.12 -10.30
CA THR A 105 0.07 5.85 -9.74
C THR A 105 -0.05 5.78 -8.24
N GLY A 106 0.27 6.84 -7.51
CA GLY A 106 0.19 6.87 -6.05
C GLY A 106 -1.23 7.06 -5.49
N VAL A 107 -2.19 7.51 -6.32
CA VAL A 107 -3.58 7.77 -5.91
C VAL A 107 -4.59 7.00 -6.77
N GLY A 108 -4.45 7.11 -8.09
CA GLY A 108 -5.39 6.50 -9.04
C GLY A 108 -5.37 4.97 -9.02
N LEU A 109 -4.18 4.37 -9.02
CA LEU A 109 -4.05 2.91 -9.00
C LEU A 109 -4.52 2.28 -7.67
N PRO A 110 -4.24 2.83 -6.48
CA PRO A 110 -4.86 2.37 -5.24
C PRO A 110 -6.38 2.37 -5.28
N LEU A 111 -6.98 3.43 -5.81
CA LEU A 111 -8.43 3.48 -5.99
C LEU A 111 -8.93 2.39 -6.94
N LEU A 112 -8.22 2.17 -8.06
CA LEU A 112 -8.51 1.11 -9.01
C LEU A 112 -8.47 -0.28 -8.35
N GLY A 113 -7.44 -0.56 -7.53
CA GLY A 113 -7.28 -1.84 -6.82
C GLY A 113 -8.43 -2.12 -5.86
N VAL A 114 -8.78 -1.14 -5.01
CA VAL A 114 -9.91 -1.24 -4.07
C VAL A 114 -11.24 -1.41 -4.82
N ALA A 115 -11.46 -0.63 -5.88
CA ALA A 115 -12.68 -0.72 -6.69
C ALA A 115 -12.80 -2.09 -7.37
N ALA A 116 -11.70 -2.62 -7.89
CA ALA A 116 -11.69 -3.93 -8.54
C ALA A 116 -12.05 -5.06 -7.58
N LEU A 117 -11.52 -5.08 -6.36
CA LEU A 117 -11.88 -6.06 -5.34
C LEU A 117 -13.36 -5.97 -4.97
N GLY A 118 -13.87 -4.74 -4.76
CA GLY A 118 -15.26 -4.52 -4.44
C GLY A 118 -16.22 -4.97 -5.57
N LEU A 119 -15.99 -4.48 -6.79
CA LEU A 119 -16.89 -4.71 -7.94
C LEU A 119 -16.80 -6.13 -8.50
N SER A 120 -15.62 -6.78 -8.42
CA SER A 120 -15.46 -8.16 -8.88
C SER A 120 -16.00 -9.20 -7.88
N ARG A 121 -16.51 -8.76 -6.74
CA ARG A 121 -17.01 -9.60 -5.64
C ARG A 121 -15.95 -10.59 -5.12
N SER A 122 -14.67 -10.25 -5.28
CA SER A 122 -13.56 -11.10 -4.86
C SER A 122 -13.36 -11.00 -3.35
N SER A 123 -13.11 -12.12 -2.70
CA SER A 123 -12.86 -12.20 -1.26
C SER A 123 -11.47 -11.70 -0.86
N GLY A 124 -10.59 -11.43 -1.83
CA GLY A 124 -9.24 -10.93 -1.65
C GLY A 124 -8.41 -11.07 -2.92
N LEU A 125 -7.12 -10.73 -2.82
CA LEU A 125 -6.21 -10.78 -3.96
C LEU A 125 -6.07 -12.19 -4.56
N PHE A 126 -6.00 -13.22 -3.72
CA PHE A 126 -5.88 -14.61 -4.18
C PHE A 126 -7.09 -15.03 -5.04
N ASP A 127 -8.29 -14.69 -4.61
CA ASP A 127 -9.52 -14.96 -5.33
C ASP A 127 -9.58 -14.18 -6.66
N LEU A 128 -9.22 -12.88 -6.62
CA LEU A 128 -9.12 -12.06 -7.82
C LEU A 128 -8.14 -12.65 -8.84
N SER A 129 -6.98 -13.07 -8.39
CA SER A 129 -5.92 -13.66 -9.22
C SER A 129 -6.29 -15.06 -9.73
N SER A 130 -7.15 -15.79 -9.02
CA SER A 130 -7.64 -17.11 -9.42
C SER A 130 -8.47 -17.11 -10.71
N LYS A 131 -8.98 -15.93 -11.12
CA LYS A 131 -9.63 -15.75 -12.43
C LYS A 131 -8.70 -16.04 -13.61
N VAL A 132 -7.40 -15.82 -13.44
CA VAL A 132 -6.36 -16.21 -14.40
C VAL A 132 -6.08 -17.71 -14.32
N GLY A 133 -5.85 -18.20 -13.12
CA GLY A 133 -5.55 -19.60 -12.82
C GLY A 133 -4.93 -19.76 -11.43
N ARG A 134 -5.07 -20.97 -10.86
CA ARG A 134 -4.50 -21.26 -9.54
C ARG A 134 -2.98 -21.04 -9.44
N PRO A 135 -2.13 -21.48 -10.39
CA PRO A 135 -0.69 -21.23 -10.31
C PRO A 135 -0.35 -19.74 -10.30
N TYR A 136 -1.02 -18.95 -11.15
CA TYR A 136 -0.85 -17.51 -11.16
C TYR A 136 -1.30 -16.88 -9.83
N ALA A 137 -2.40 -17.33 -9.25
CA ALA A 137 -2.89 -16.82 -7.97
C ALA A 137 -1.88 -17.02 -6.85
N TYR A 138 -1.27 -18.20 -6.73
CA TYR A 138 -0.18 -18.44 -5.77
C TYR A 138 1.02 -17.55 -6.05
N PHE A 139 1.49 -17.54 -7.28
CA PHE A 139 2.67 -16.77 -7.69
C PHE A 139 2.50 -15.27 -7.40
N PHE A 140 1.44 -14.66 -7.94
CA PHE A 140 1.24 -13.22 -7.83
C PHE A 140 0.91 -12.79 -6.41
N THR A 141 0.07 -13.53 -5.70
CA THR A 141 -0.27 -13.21 -4.30
C THR A 141 0.93 -13.34 -3.39
N CYS A 142 1.69 -14.43 -3.46
CA CYS A 142 2.89 -14.60 -2.64
C CYS A 142 3.91 -13.50 -2.93
N LEU A 143 4.18 -13.24 -4.21
CA LEU A 143 5.18 -12.24 -4.59
C LEU A 143 4.77 -10.84 -4.14
N LEU A 144 3.50 -10.45 -4.33
CA LEU A 144 2.99 -9.16 -3.88
C LEU A 144 3.10 -9.02 -2.36
N TYR A 145 2.63 -10.00 -1.60
CA TYR A 145 2.67 -9.93 -0.14
C TYR A 145 4.09 -9.99 0.42
N LEU A 146 5.01 -10.71 -0.20
CA LEU A 146 6.42 -10.71 0.19
C LEU A 146 7.07 -9.35 -0.10
N THR A 147 6.69 -8.68 -1.19
CA THR A 147 7.19 -7.36 -1.57
C THR A 147 6.72 -6.26 -0.61
N ILE A 148 5.40 -6.15 -0.37
CA ILE A 148 4.87 -5.16 0.57
C ILE A 148 5.07 -5.58 2.03
N GLY A 149 5.35 -6.83 2.27
CA GLY A 149 5.63 -7.42 3.57
C GLY A 149 7.12 -7.35 3.92
N PRO A 150 7.75 -8.52 4.13
CA PRO A 150 9.03 -8.60 4.79
C PRO A 150 10.22 -8.07 3.99
N PHE A 151 10.12 -7.93 2.66
CA PHE A 151 11.29 -7.55 1.88
C PHE A 151 11.47 -6.03 1.75
N PHE A 152 10.39 -5.24 1.54
CA PHE A 152 10.56 -3.83 1.26
C PHE A 152 9.70 -2.89 2.11
N ALA A 153 8.35 -2.99 2.10
CA ALA A 153 7.55 -1.94 2.73
C ALA A 153 7.63 -1.97 4.27
N ILE A 154 7.63 -3.14 4.90
CA ILE A 154 7.75 -3.24 6.36
C ILE A 154 9.15 -2.78 6.84
N PRO A 155 10.28 -3.28 6.27
CA PRO A 155 11.61 -2.79 6.60
C PRO A 155 11.75 -1.28 6.38
N ARG A 156 11.19 -0.76 5.28
CA ARG A 156 11.21 0.68 4.98
C ARG A 156 10.50 1.51 6.05
N CYS A 157 9.40 1.01 6.65
CA CYS A 157 8.74 1.70 7.76
C CYS A 157 9.70 1.94 8.94
N ALA A 158 10.46 0.92 9.34
CA ALA A 158 11.44 1.04 10.41
C ALA A 158 12.58 2.00 10.03
N ASN A 159 13.13 1.86 8.83
CA ASN A 159 14.22 2.72 8.36
C ASN A 159 13.80 4.19 8.23
N THR A 160 12.63 4.48 7.64
CA THR A 160 12.14 5.86 7.55
C THR A 160 11.97 6.47 8.93
N SER A 161 11.47 5.70 9.90
CA SER A 161 11.35 6.17 11.29
C SER A 161 12.71 6.49 11.90
N PHE A 162 13.73 5.68 11.62
CA PHE A 162 15.10 5.91 12.07
C PHE A 162 15.70 7.14 11.40
N THR A 163 15.66 7.21 10.07
CA THR A 163 16.27 8.28 9.28
C THR A 163 15.63 9.65 9.54
N VAL A 164 14.31 9.72 9.67
CA VAL A 164 13.61 10.99 9.98
C VAL A 164 13.83 11.40 11.43
N GLY A 165 14.02 10.45 12.32
CA GLY A 165 14.08 10.68 13.76
C GLY A 165 15.50 10.60 14.33
N LEU A 166 15.85 9.41 14.76
CA LEU A 166 17.02 9.19 15.60
C LEU A 166 18.35 9.51 14.89
N GLU A 167 18.47 9.19 13.61
CA GLU A 167 19.67 9.44 12.79
C GLU A 167 20.05 10.93 12.77
N GLN A 168 19.07 11.84 12.80
CA GLN A 168 19.30 13.28 12.74
C GLN A 168 19.77 13.90 14.07
N ILE A 169 19.67 13.14 15.15
CA ILE A 169 19.98 13.59 16.52
C ILE A 169 21.27 12.95 17.02
N LEU A 170 21.61 11.78 16.51
CA LEU A 170 22.80 11.03 16.91
C LEU A 170 24.08 11.70 16.43
N PRO A 171 25.17 11.62 17.23
CA PRO A 171 26.49 12.04 16.79
C PRO A 171 26.94 11.26 15.56
N GLN A 172 27.45 11.96 14.54
CA GLN A 172 27.92 11.34 13.29
C GLN A 172 29.12 10.41 13.49
N ASP A 173 29.90 10.61 14.55
CA ASP A 173 31.05 9.79 14.91
C ASP A 173 30.67 8.45 15.58
N GLY A 174 29.37 8.24 15.83
CA GLY A 174 28.86 7.02 16.45
C GLY A 174 28.73 5.84 15.49
N ASN A 175 28.67 4.62 16.03
CA ASN A 175 28.38 3.43 15.24
C ASN A 175 26.91 3.44 14.77
N MET A 176 26.64 4.12 13.65
CA MET A 176 25.29 4.31 13.09
C MET A 176 24.59 2.98 12.79
N LYS A 177 25.39 1.93 12.38
CA LYS A 177 24.84 0.59 12.13
C LYS A 177 24.30 -0.06 13.40
N LEU A 178 24.98 0.13 14.54
CA LEU A 178 24.52 -0.38 15.83
C LEU A 178 23.23 0.33 16.26
N TRP A 179 23.16 1.65 16.12
CA TRP A 179 21.96 2.41 16.44
C TRP A 179 20.77 2.04 15.57
N LEU A 180 20.98 1.85 14.27
CA LEU A 180 19.96 1.35 13.35
C LEU A 180 19.47 -0.04 13.79
N PHE A 181 20.39 -0.97 14.13
CA PHE A 181 20.00 -2.30 14.60
C PHE A 181 19.18 -2.25 15.90
N LEU A 182 19.62 -1.49 16.91
CA LEU A 182 18.90 -1.37 18.18
C LEU A 182 17.50 -0.75 18.00
N PHE A 183 17.41 0.29 17.16
CA PHE A 183 16.14 0.94 16.87
C PHE A 183 15.19 0.00 16.13
N THR A 184 15.66 -0.66 15.06
CA THR A 184 14.85 -1.58 14.27
C THR A 184 14.43 -2.80 15.08
N LEU A 185 15.29 -3.31 15.97
CA LEU A 185 14.94 -4.38 16.90
C LEU A 185 13.80 -3.96 17.83
N ALA A 186 13.89 -2.79 18.47
CA ALA A 186 12.83 -2.27 19.32
C ALA A 186 11.53 -2.04 18.54
N PHE A 187 11.62 -1.49 17.35
CA PHE A 187 10.50 -1.26 16.44
C PHE A 187 9.78 -2.57 16.08
N PHE A 188 10.54 -3.62 15.69
CA PHE A 188 9.93 -4.90 15.29
C PHE A 188 9.42 -5.71 16.47
N ILE A 189 10.02 -5.60 17.67
CA ILE A 189 9.44 -6.17 18.89
C ILE A 189 8.07 -5.52 19.15
N ALA A 190 7.98 -4.20 19.08
CA ALA A 190 6.72 -3.50 19.27
C ALA A 190 5.70 -3.88 18.18
N ALA A 191 6.12 -3.88 16.90
CA ALA A 191 5.25 -4.25 15.77
C ALA A 191 4.70 -5.68 15.92
N LEU A 192 5.55 -6.63 16.29
CA LEU A 192 5.16 -8.03 16.50
C LEU A 192 4.18 -8.18 17.67
N LEU A 193 4.48 -7.60 18.83
CA LEU A 193 3.62 -7.67 20.00
C LEU A 193 2.21 -7.14 19.68
N PHE A 194 2.14 -6.05 18.94
CA PHE A 194 0.87 -5.48 18.55
C PHE A 194 0.17 -6.29 17.44
N SER A 195 0.89 -6.90 16.53
CA SER A 195 0.31 -7.75 15.49
C SER A 195 -0.27 -9.05 16.06
N LEU A 196 0.28 -9.57 17.15
CA LEU A 196 -0.27 -10.76 17.82
C LEU A 196 -1.62 -10.50 18.51
N TYR A 197 -1.96 -9.23 18.79
CA TYR A 197 -3.22 -8.81 19.44
C TYR A 197 -3.98 -7.74 18.63
N PRO A 198 -4.41 -8.01 17.40
CA PRO A 198 -4.86 -6.99 16.44
C PRO A 198 -6.16 -6.25 16.82
N GLY A 199 -6.96 -6.78 17.75
CA GLY A 199 -8.35 -6.35 17.98
C GLY A 199 -8.59 -4.92 18.49
N LYS A 200 -7.58 -4.18 18.95
CA LYS A 200 -7.77 -2.83 19.56
C LYS A 200 -6.97 -1.72 18.87
N ILE A 201 -5.92 -2.05 18.16
CA ILE A 201 -4.92 -1.09 17.67
C ILE A 201 -5.42 -0.30 16.46
N LEU A 202 -6.08 -0.95 15.50
CA LEU A 202 -6.66 -0.28 14.33
C LEU A 202 -7.61 0.86 14.72
N THR A 203 -8.32 0.71 15.84
CA THR A 203 -9.26 1.72 16.32
C THR A 203 -8.54 2.91 16.98
N TRP A 204 -7.50 2.68 17.78
CA TRP A 204 -6.72 3.73 18.43
C TRP A 204 -5.90 4.52 17.42
N VAL A 205 -5.30 3.81 16.50
CA VAL A 205 -4.48 4.36 15.45
C VAL A 205 -5.27 5.27 14.52
N GLY A 206 -6.44 4.83 14.06
CA GLY A 206 -7.27 5.64 13.16
C GLY A 206 -7.88 6.87 13.84
N LYS A 207 -8.21 6.79 15.13
CA LYS A 207 -8.92 7.86 15.84
C LYS A 207 -8.03 8.94 16.44
N ILE A 208 -6.79 8.61 16.82
CA ILE A 208 -5.91 9.53 17.55
C ILE A 208 -4.66 9.85 16.75
N LEU A 209 -3.96 8.82 16.24
CA LEU A 209 -2.67 9.03 15.58
C LEU A 209 -2.81 9.71 14.21
N ASN A 210 -3.80 9.33 13.41
CA ASN A 210 -3.99 9.98 12.11
C ASN A 210 -4.29 11.49 12.23
N PRO A 211 -5.25 11.95 13.06
CA PRO A 211 -5.48 13.37 13.24
C PRO A 211 -4.26 14.13 13.77
N LEU A 212 -3.54 13.56 14.75
CA LEU A 212 -2.34 14.18 15.31
C LEU A 212 -1.23 14.31 14.26
N PHE A 213 -1.01 13.26 13.48
CA PHE A 213 -0.06 13.26 12.38
C PHE A 213 -0.43 14.30 11.31
N LEU A 214 -1.70 14.33 10.88
CA LEU A 214 -2.18 15.31 9.90
C LEU A 214 -2.09 16.75 10.41
N LEU A 215 -2.36 16.97 11.68
CA LEU A 215 -2.21 18.28 12.31
C LEU A 215 -0.75 18.76 12.25
N PHE A 216 0.18 17.91 12.67
CA PHE A 216 1.60 18.27 12.64
C PHE A 216 2.12 18.47 11.21
N LEU A 217 1.78 17.58 10.29
CA LEU A 217 2.14 17.72 8.88
C LEU A 217 1.52 19.00 8.29
N GLY A 218 0.27 19.29 8.64
CA GLY A 218 -0.40 20.54 8.25
C GLY A 218 0.30 21.79 8.76
N ILE A 219 0.78 21.77 10.01
CA ILE A 219 1.57 22.88 10.57
C ILE A 219 2.89 23.05 9.80
N LEU A 220 3.63 21.96 9.56
CA LEU A 220 4.88 22.01 8.81
C LEU A 220 4.68 22.57 7.40
N VAL A 221 3.66 22.06 6.69
CA VAL A 221 3.29 22.54 5.35
C VAL A 221 2.88 24.01 5.38
N ALA A 222 2.02 24.41 6.32
CA ALA A 222 1.55 25.79 6.43
C ALA A 222 2.72 26.76 6.70
N VAL A 223 3.61 26.42 7.64
CA VAL A 223 4.78 27.26 7.96
C VAL A 223 5.71 27.37 6.75
N SER A 224 5.94 26.28 6.02
CA SER A 224 6.77 26.29 4.82
C SER A 224 6.15 27.13 3.69
N LEU A 225 4.84 26.98 3.43
CA LEU A 225 4.14 27.72 2.38
C LEU A 225 4.02 29.22 2.69
N LEU A 226 3.92 29.60 3.96
CA LEU A 226 3.87 31.00 4.41
C LEU A 226 5.26 31.66 4.37
N ASN A 227 6.34 30.88 4.44
CA ASN A 227 7.72 31.35 4.42
C ASN A 227 8.52 30.65 3.29
N PRO A 228 8.17 30.83 2.02
CA PRO A 228 8.83 30.14 0.93
C PRO A 228 10.29 30.59 0.82
N THR A 229 11.22 29.65 0.73
CA THR A 229 12.65 29.94 0.58
C THR A 229 13.09 30.08 -0.87
N ALA A 230 12.30 29.55 -1.82
CA ALA A 230 12.50 29.72 -3.25
C ALA A 230 11.17 29.78 -4.00
N HIS A 231 11.16 30.48 -5.13
CA HIS A 231 10.07 30.37 -6.10
C HIS A 231 10.24 29.11 -6.95
N MET A 232 9.15 28.40 -7.20
CA MET A 232 9.20 27.10 -7.93
C MET A 232 9.86 27.24 -9.30
N SER A 233 9.63 28.36 -10.02
CA SER A 233 10.22 28.62 -11.34
C SER A 233 11.75 28.80 -11.34
N GLN A 234 12.34 29.07 -10.18
CA GLN A 234 13.79 29.32 -10.03
C GLN A 234 14.57 28.05 -9.68
N VAL A 235 13.88 26.97 -9.30
CA VAL A 235 14.51 25.71 -8.92
C VAL A 235 14.70 24.84 -10.16
N ALA A 236 15.95 24.64 -10.57
CA ALA A 236 16.27 23.81 -11.73
C ALA A 236 15.89 22.33 -11.47
N PRO A 237 15.20 21.66 -12.41
CA PRO A 237 14.92 20.24 -12.34
C PRO A 237 16.21 19.43 -12.48
N GLN A 238 16.24 18.20 -11.94
CA GLN A 238 17.40 17.31 -11.93
C GLN A 238 17.06 15.93 -12.50
N GLY A 239 18.09 15.23 -13.00
CA GLY A 239 17.93 13.87 -13.53
C GLY A 239 16.89 13.81 -14.65
N ASP A 240 16.12 12.74 -14.67
CA ASP A 240 15.09 12.51 -15.68
C ASP A 240 13.90 13.48 -15.62
N TYR A 241 13.76 14.25 -14.52
CA TYR A 241 12.75 15.30 -14.41
C TYR A 241 13.01 16.51 -15.36
N VAL A 242 14.22 16.63 -15.94
CA VAL A 242 14.53 17.65 -16.95
C VAL A 242 13.78 17.34 -18.24
N SER A 243 13.82 16.09 -18.72
CA SER A 243 13.34 15.69 -20.04
C SER A 243 11.95 15.05 -20.03
N GLN A 244 11.63 14.29 -18.97
CA GLN A 244 10.45 13.41 -18.90
C GLN A 244 9.72 13.50 -17.55
N PRO A 245 9.39 14.71 -17.05
CA PRO A 245 8.92 14.89 -15.66
C PRO A 245 7.63 14.12 -15.36
N PHE A 246 6.70 14.02 -16.32
CA PHE A 246 5.46 13.26 -16.13
C PHE A 246 5.72 11.77 -15.95
N PHE A 247 6.51 11.16 -16.81
CA PHE A 247 6.77 9.71 -16.76
C PHE A 247 7.67 9.35 -15.58
N THR A 248 8.63 10.20 -15.24
CA THR A 248 9.46 10.03 -14.05
C THR A 248 8.60 10.07 -12.79
N GLY A 249 7.71 11.07 -12.66
CA GLY A 249 6.75 11.13 -11.57
C GLY A 249 5.80 9.94 -11.52
N PHE A 250 5.33 9.47 -12.68
CA PHE A 250 4.50 8.26 -12.78
C PHE A 250 5.21 7.02 -12.22
N LEU A 251 6.49 6.83 -12.55
CA LEU A 251 7.27 5.71 -12.04
C LEU A 251 7.64 5.89 -10.56
N ASP A 252 7.94 7.12 -10.13
CA ASP A 252 8.20 7.39 -8.72
C ASP A 252 6.98 7.12 -7.83
N GLY A 253 5.77 7.28 -8.36
CA GLY A 253 4.56 6.88 -7.66
C GLY A 253 4.48 5.36 -7.38
N TYR A 254 5.18 4.51 -8.13
CA TYR A 254 5.30 3.08 -7.81
C TYR A 254 6.01 2.86 -6.47
N ASN A 255 6.94 3.73 -6.12
CA ASN A 255 7.70 3.61 -4.88
C ASN A 255 6.84 3.80 -3.62
N THR A 256 5.64 4.41 -3.71
CA THR A 256 4.71 4.45 -2.57
C THR A 256 4.20 3.07 -2.19
N MET A 257 4.15 2.12 -3.13
CA MET A 257 3.58 0.76 -3.00
C MET A 257 2.08 0.74 -2.68
N ASP A 258 1.38 1.86 -2.80
CA ASP A 258 -0.04 1.99 -2.42
C ASP A 258 -0.96 1.17 -3.30
N ALA A 259 -0.65 1.03 -4.60
CA ALA A 259 -1.45 0.19 -5.49
C ALA A 259 -1.36 -1.30 -5.10
N LEU A 260 -0.18 -1.77 -4.71
CA LEU A 260 0.01 -3.13 -4.20
C LEU A 260 -0.69 -3.28 -2.83
N ALA A 261 -0.55 -2.30 -1.95
CA ALA A 261 -1.21 -2.27 -0.66
C ALA A 261 -2.74 -2.27 -0.79
N SER A 262 -3.30 -1.59 -1.81
CA SER A 262 -4.73 -1.55 -2.06
C SER A 262 -5.33 -2.93 -2.38
N LEU A 263 -4.59 -3.75 -3.11
CA LEU A 263 -4.95 -5.14 -3.41
C LEU A 263 -4.85 -6.03 -2.17
N ALA A 264 -3.94 -5.73 -1.25
CA ALA A 264 -3.77 -6.46 -0.02
C ALA A 264 -4.79 -6.06 1.06
N PHE A 265 -5.05 -4.76 1.23
CA PHE A 265 -5.94 -4.24 2.28
C PHE A 265 -7.40 -4.13 1.85
N GLY A 266 -7.71 -4.22 0.56
CA GLY A 266 -9.07 -4.06 0.06
C GLY A 266 -10.08 -5.00 0.71
N ILE A 267 -9.66 -6.21 1.10
CA ILE A 267 -10.51 -7.15 1.82
C ILE A 267 -10.90 -6.64 3.22
N ILE A 268 -9.98 -6.01 3.94
CA ILE A 268 -10.24 -5.45 5.28
C ILE A 268 -11.34 -4.39 5.19
N VAL A 269 -11.30 -3.56 4.15
CA VAL A 269 -12.30 -2.53 3.91
C VAL A 269 -13.67 -3.13 3.62
N VAL A 270 -13.72 -4.16 2.78
CA VAL A 270 -14.96 -4.90 2.49
C VAL A 270 -15.55 -5.53 3.76
N GLN A 271 -14.71 -6.14 4.60
CA GLN A 271 -15.15 -6.73 5.88
C GLN A 271 -15.70 -5.67 6.84
N VAL A 272 -15.04 -4.51 6.95
CA VAL A 272 -15.51 -3.41 7.81
C VAL A 272 -16.86 -2.87 7.32
N ILE A 273 -17.04 -2.66 6.01
CA ILE A 273 -18.29 -2.19 5.43
C ILE A 273 -19.42 -3.20 5.70
N ARG A 274 -19.15 -4.51 5.56
CA ARG A 274 -20.12 -5.57 5.92
C ARG A 274 -20.45 -5.54 7.41
N GLY A 275 -19.45 -5.36 8.27
CA GLY A 275 -19.64 -5.22 9.72
C GLY A 275 -20.48 -3.99 10.13
N LEU A 276 -20.59 -2.98 9.26
CA LEU A 276 -21.46 -1.81 9.44
C LEU A 276 -22.91 -2.05 8.95
N GLY A 277 -23.24 -3.28 8.50
CA GLY A 277 -24.58 -3.71 8.12
C GLY A 277 -24.92 -3.53 6.64
N VAL A 278 -23.92 -3.32 5.77
CA VAL A 278 -24.07 -3.31 4.31
C VAL A 278 -23.64 -4.68 3.78
N GLU A 279 -24.60 -5.55 3.45
CA GLU A 279 -24.32 -6.94 3.03
C GLU A 279 -24.46 -7.15 1.53
N GLU A 280 -25.30 -6.35 0.85
CA GLU A 280 -25.52 -6.48 -0.59
C GLU A 280 -24.21 -6.18 -1.35
N PRO A 281 -23.71 -7.11 -2.20
CA PRO A 281 -22.39 -6.97 -2.83
C PRO A 281 -22.22 -5.70 -3.67
N GLY A 282 -23.28 -5.24 -4.36
CA GLY A 282 -23.24 -4.02 -5.14
C GLY A 282 -23.22 -2.76 -4.26
N ALA A 283 -23.89 -2.79 -3.10
CA ALA A 283 -23.85 -1.71 -2.12
C ALA A 283 -22.47 -1.65 -1.44
N VAL A 284 -21.89 -2.80 -1.06
CA VAL A 284 -20.54 -2.88 -0.52
C VAL A 284 -19.53 -2.28 -1.49
N ALA A 285 -19.60 -2.66 -2.77
CA ALA A 285 -18.71 -2.14 -3.81
C ALA A 285 -18.84 -0.62 -3.97
N ARG A 286 -20.07 -0.09 -4.00
CA ARG A 286 -20.31 1.36 -4.08
C ARG A 286 -19.79 2.10 -2.84
N CYS A 287 -20.01 1.55 -1.66
CA CYS A 287 -19.52 2.14 -0.41
C CYS A 287 -17.97 2.13 -0.34
N THR A 288 -17.36 1.02 -0.75
CA THR A 288 -15.91 0.88 -0.84
C THR A 288 -15.30 1.90 -1.80
N ALA A 289 -15.86 2.01 -3.02
CA ALA A 289 -15.38 2.97 -4.02
C ALA A 289 -15.52 4.42 -3.54
N LYS A 290 -16.67 4.81 -2.96
CA LYS A 290 -16.89 6.16 -2.43
C LYS A 290 -15.93 6.50 -1.29
N SER A 291 -15.75 5.60 -0.33
CA SER A 291 -14.78 5.81 0.76
C SER A 291 -13.35 5.90 0.22
N GLY A 292 -13.02 5.10 -0.81
CA GLY A 292 -11.75 5.17 -1.51
C GLY A 292 -11.49 6.53 -2.16
N VAL A 293 -12.49 7.11 -2.84
CA VAL A 293 -12.37 8.43 -3.47
C VAL A 293 -12.00 9.51 -2.44
N PHE A 294 -12.67 9.55 -1.29
CA PHE A 294 -12.35 10.53 -0.24
C PHE A 294 -10.93 10.35 0.30
N SER A 295 -10.52 9.10 0.56
CA SER A 295 -9.16 8.80 1.01
C SER A 295 -8.12 9.22 -0.02
N CYS A 296 -8.32 8.88 -1.28
CA CYS A 296 -7.41 9.18 -2.37
C CYS A 296 -7.30 10.70 -2.64
N LEU A 297 -8.42 11.43 -2.52
CA LEU A 297 -8.41 12.88 -2.69
C LEU A 297 -7.59 13.56 -1.60
N LEU A 298 -7.73 13.10 -0.34
CA LEU A 298 -6.91 13.59 0.76
C LEU A 298 -5.42 13.27 0.52
N MET A 299 -5.09 12.07 0.03
CA MET A 299 -3.72 11.69 -0.32
C MET A 299 -3.15 12.61 -1.41
N ALA A 300 -3.91 12.90 -2.48
CA ALA A 300 -3.48 13.77 -3.57
C ALA A 300 -3.16 15.20 -3.07
N VAL A 301 -4.01 15.76 -2.19
CA VAL A 301 -3.78 17.08 -1.58
C VAL A 301 -2.50 17.08 -0.76
N ILE A 302 -2.28 16.05 0.04
CA ILE A 302 -1.06 15.94 0.87
C ILE A 302 0.18 15.76 -0.02
N TYR A 303 0.12 14.93 -1.04
CA TYR A 303 1.24 14.74 -1.98
C TYR A 303 1.64 16.05 -2.66
N LEU A 304 0.65 16.79 -3.16
CA LEU A 304 0.90 18.09 -3.75
C LEU A 304 1.54 19.05 -2.75
N ALA A 305 0.97 19.16 -1.55
CA ALA A 305 1.47 20.08 -0.53
C ALA A 305 2.92 19.73 -0.11
N VAL A 306 3.21 18.46 0.13
CA VAL A 306 4.54 18.00 0.53
C VAL A 306 5.54 18.14 -0.63
N ALA A 307 5.12 17.91 -1.87
CA ALA A 307 5.97 18.10 -3.04
C ALA A 307 6.33 19.60 -3.25
N VAL A 308 5.36 20.50 -3.07
CA VAL A 308 5.64 21.96 -3.11
C VAL A 308 6.66 22.36 -2.03
N VAL A 309 6.50 21.84 -0.81
CA VAL A 309 7.47 22.05 0.27
C VAL A 309 8.86 21.52 -0.14
N GLY A 310 8.91 20.37 -0.80
CA GLY A 310 10.14 19.79 -1.36
C GLY A 310 10.82 20.75 -2.35
N VAL A 311 10.08 21.31 -3.32
CA VAL A 311 10.64 22.31 -4.26
C VAL A 311 11.16 23.52 -3.52
N GLN A 312 10.34 24.11 -2.64
CA GLN A 312 10.71 25.34 -1.92
C GLN A 312 11.96 25.14 -1.06
N SER A 313 12.14 23.95 -0.47
CA SER A 313 13.31 23.66 0.37
C SER A 313 14.65 23.83 -0.34
N ARG A 314 14.66 23.72 -1.68
CA ARG A 314 15.86 23.90 -2.53
C ARG A 314 16.43 25.32 -2.51
N GLY A 315 15.72 26.30 -1.97
CA GLY A 315 16.25 27.65 -1.78
C GLY A 315 17.35 27.73 -0.71
N VAL A 316 17.36 26.80 0.24
CA VAL A 316 18.29 26.78 1.40
C VAL A 316 18.94 25.43 1.66
N LEU A 317 18.40 24.35 1.09
CA LEU A 317 18.89 23.00 1.25
C LEU A 317 19.30 22.42 -0.11
N GLU A 318 20.35 21.62 -0.11
CA GLU A 318 20.71 20.81 -1.27
C GLU A 318 19.73 19.66 -1.47
N THR A 319 19.77 19.03 -2.65
CA THR A 319 18.98 17.83 -2.92
C THR A 319 19.47 16.72 -2.02
N SER A 320 18.57 16.15 -1.24
CA SER A 320 18.89 15.08 -0.30
C SER A 320 18.99 13.74 -1.02
N GLU A 321 19.76 12.80 -0.47
CA GLU A 321 19.89 11.44 -1.01
C GLU A 321 18.54 10.69 -1.04
N ASN A 322 17.69 10.96 -0.07
CA ASN A 322 16.34 10.39 0.00
C ASN A 322 15.37 11.33 0.70
N GLY A 323 14.08 11.07 0.53
CA GLY A 323 13.04 11.93 1.08
C GLY A 323 12.90 11.90 2.61
N GLY A 324 13.46 10.89 3.28
CA GLY A 324 13.50 10.86 4.75
C GLY A 324 14.42 11.95 5.30
N ILE A 325 15.60 12.06 4.73
CA ILE A 325 16.57 13.12 5.05
C ILE A 325 16.00 14.49 4.70
N ALA A 326 15.42 14.63 3.48
CA ALA A 326 14.79 15.86 3.04
C ALA A 326 13.75 16.37 4.05
N LEU A 327 12.82 15.51 4.45
CA LEU A 327 11.74 15.87 5.36
C LEU A 327 12.25 16.27 6.75
N ALA A 328 13.27 15.58 7.25
CA ALA A 328 13.88 15.89 8.53
C ALA A 328 14.61 17.24 8.52
N GLN A 329 15.37 17.52 7.46
CA GLN A 329 16.07 18.80 7.26
C GLN A 329 15.08 19.96 7.13
N ILE A 330 13.99 19.78 6.39
CA ILE A 330 12.91 20.77 6.26
C ILE A 330 12.28 21.05 7.62
N ALA A 331 11.91 20.02 8.37
CA ALA A 331 11.32 20.19 9.70
C ALA A 331 12.28 20.89 10.67
N ARG A 332 13.57 20.56 10.63
CA ARG A 332 14.60 21.23 11.44
C ARG A 332 14.78 22.69 11.06
N TYR A 333 14.74 23.00 9.76
CA TYR A 333 14.88 24.38 9.28
C TYR A 333 13.72 25.27 9.74
N TYR A 334 12.46 24.82 9.54
CA TYR A 334 11.28 25.65 9.84
C TYR A 334 10.85 25.63 11.30
N LEU A 335 11.00 24.50 11.99
CA LEU A 335 10.45 24.27 13.34
C LEU A 335 11.53 23.99 14.39
N GLY A 336 12.82 24.02 13.98
CA GLY A 336 13.95 23.74 14.85
C GLY A 336 13.97 22.30 15.41
N THR A 337 14.78 22.08 16.45
CA THR A 337 14.91 20.76 17.09
C THR A 337 13.58 20.25 17.68
N PRO A 338 12.72 21.06 18.33
CA PRO A 338 11.41 20.58 18.78
C PRO A 338 10.53 20.05 17.65
N GLY A 339 10.52 20.74 16.51
CA GLY A 339 9.76 20.29 15.33
C GLY A 339 10.27 18.98 14.78
N LEU A 340 11.59 18.80 14.71
CA LEU A 340 12.19 17.53 14.31
C LEU A 340 11.79 16.37 15.25
N LEU A 341 11.79 16.58 16.56
CA LEU A 341 11.39 15.57 17.55
C LEU A 341 9.91 15.17 17.39
N VAL A 342 9.02 16.15 17.19
CA VAL A 342 7.59 15.88 16.97
C VAL A 342 7.38 15.15 15.65
N LEU A 343 8.09 15.54 14.58
CA LEU A 343 8.07 14.82 13.31
C LEU A 343 8.54 13.37 13.49
N ALA A 344 9.67 13.17 14.15
CA ALA A 344 10.23 11.85 14.43
C ALA A 344 9.23 10.93 15.15
N ALA A 345 8.62 11.45 16.22
CA ALA A 345 7.62 10.70 16.98
C ALA A 345 6.38 10.36 16.12
N THR A 346 5.83 11.33 15.40
CA THR A 346 4.62 11.13 14.58
C THR A 346 4.86 10.22 13.39
N VAL A 347 6.02 10.32 12.72
CA VAL A 347 6.41 9.43 11.62
C VAL A 347 6.64 8.01 12.14
N THR A 348 7.33 7.86 13.28
CA THR A 348 7.56 6.55 13.89
C THR A 348 6.25 5.85 14.23
N LEU A 349 5.29 6.57 14.80
CA LEU A 349 3.97 6.01 15.13
C LEU A 349 3.16 5.68 13.87
N ALA A 350 3.21 6.52 12.84
CA ALA A 350 2.56 6.26 11.55
C ALA A 350 3.15 5.02 10.86
N CYS A 351 4.48 4.90 10.85
CA CYS A 351 5.20 3.77 10.29
C CYS A 351 4.96 2.48 11.08
N LEU A 352 4.96 2.55 12.42
CA LEU A 352 4.66 1.40 13.27
C LEU A 352 3.26 0.84 13.00
N LYS A 353 2.27 1.72 12.86
CA LYS A 353 0.91 1.36 12.48
C LYS A 353 0.86 0.61 11.15
N THR A 354 1.51 1.16 10.13
CA THR A 354 1.56 0.55 8.79
C THR A 354 2.25 -0.81 8.85
N ALA A 355 3.36 -0.93 9.58
CA ALA A 355 4.06 -2.20 9.78
C ALA A 355 3.17 -3.26 10.46
N ILE A 356 2.43 -2.88 11.52
CA ILE A 356 1.47 -3.78 12.18
C ILE A 356 0.39 -4.25 11.20
N GLY A 357 -0.19 -3.34 10.43
CA GLY A 357 -1.21 -3.67 9.43
C GLY A 357 -0.69 -4.62 8.35
N LEU A 358 0.53 -4.38 7.85
CA LEU A 358 1.17 -5.24 6.85
C LEU A 358 1.54 -6.61 7.41
N ILE A 359 2.14 -6.70 8.61
CA ILE A 359 2.46 -7.98 9.26
C ILE A 359 1.19 -8.81 9.43
N THR A 360 0.12 -8.19 9.94
CA THR A 360 -1.17 -8.83 10.15
C THR A 360 -1.76 -9.34 8.83
N SER A 361 -1.83 -8.49 7.80
CA SER A 361 -2.39 -8.85 6.50
C SER A 361 -1.59 -9.96 5.80
N CYS A 362 -0.25 -9.89 5.86
CA CYS A 362 0.62 -10.94 5.32
C CYS A 362 0.40 -12.27 6.06
N ALA A 363 0.39 -12.24 7.39
CA ALA A 363 0.25 -13.46 8.21
C ALA A 363 -1.13 -14.10 8.04
N GLU A 364 -2.22 -13.31 7.98
CA GLU A 364 -3.57 -13.81 7.72
C GLU A 364 -3.68 -14.44 6.33
N THR A 365 -3.13 -13.77 5.31
CA THR A 365 -3.20 -14.25 3.93
C THR A 365 -2.40 -15.54 3.76
N PHE A 366 -1.19 -15.61 4.28
CA PHE A 366 -0.37 -16.84 4.16
C PHE A 366 -0.95 -18.00 4.96
N ALA A 367 -1.50 -17.75 6.14
CA ALA A 367 -2.20 -18.79 6.90
C ALA A 367 -3.46 -19.32 6.17
N ALA A 368 -4.16 -18.45 5.43
CA ALA A 368 -5.32 -18.83 4.63
C ALA A 368 -4.94 -19.59 3.34
N ILE A 369 -3.86 -19.17 2.66
CA ILE A 369 -3.40 -19.80 1.40
C ILE A 369 -2.72 -21.15 1.66
N PHE A 370 -2.02 -21.29 2.79
CA PHE A 370 -1.29 -22.50 3.19
C PHE A 370 -1.88 -23.13 4.45
N PRO A 371 -3.04 -23.80 4.37
CA PRO A 371 -3.74 -24.33 5.55
C PRO A 371 -2.95 -25.42 6.31
N HIS A 372 -2.01 -26.10 5.64
CA HIS A 372 -1.08 -27.06 6.26
C HIS A 372 0.24 -26.44 6.71
N GLY A 373 0.41 -25.13 6.51
CA GLY A 373 1.60 -24.38 6.89
C GLY A 373 1.58 -23.87 8.34
N PRO A 374 2.49 -22.95 8.67
CA PRO A 374 2.54 -22.33 9.98
C PRO A 374 1.24 -21.60 10.33
N LYS A 375 0.93 -21.55 11.63
CA LYS A 375 -0.21 -20.76 12.14
C LYS A 375 0.08 -19.26 12.01
N TYR A 376 -0.98 -18.44 12.10
CA TYR A 376 -0.90 -16.96 12.05
C TYR A 376 0.26 -16.38 12.88
N SER A 377 0.38 -16.78 14.14
CA SER A 377 1.43 -16.27 15.04
C SER A 377 2.84 -16.60 14.55
N ALA A 378 3.05 -17.78 13.98
CA ALA A 378 4.34 -18.17 13.44
C ALA A 378 4.67 -17.38 12.16
N TRP A 379 3.69 -17.15 11.28
CA TRP A 379 3.87 -16.27 10.12
C TRP A 379 4.19 -14.83 10.54
N ALA A 380 3.52 -14.29 11.56
CA ALA A 380 3.82 -12.95 12.08
C ALA A 380 5.25 -12.84 12.61
N VAL A 381 5.74 -13.87 13.33
CA VAL A 381 7.13 -13.93 13.81
C VAL A 381 8.11 -14.01 12.62
N ILE A 382 7.86 -14.89 11.65
CA ILE A 382 8.70 -15.04 10.46
C ILE A 382 8.80 -13.71 9.70
N PHE A 383 7.68 -13.08 9.40
CA PHE A 383 7.67 -11.82 8.66
C PHE A 383 8.34 -10.68 9.42
N SER A 384 8.14 -10.59 10.74
CA SER A 384 8.83 -9.59 11.57
C SER A 384 10.34 -9.84 11.62
N GLY A 385 10.77 -11.10 11.76
CA GLY A 385 12.18 -11.47 11.79
C GLY A 385 12.89 -11.22 10.46
N VAL A 386 12.27 -11.61 9.34
CA VAL A 386 12.80 -11.32 8.00
C VAL A 386 12.86 -9.81 7.77
N SER A 387 11.80 -9.07 8.15
CA SER A 387 11.80 -7.60 8.03
C SER A 387 12.91 -6.94 8.84
N LEU A 388 13.20 -7.44 10.04
CA LEU A 388 14.34 -6.96 10.86
C LEU A 388 15.67 -7.15 10.14
N LEU A 389 15.88 -8.30 9.50
CA LEU A 389 17.12 -8.56 8.73
C LEU A 389 17.24 -7.55 7.56
N PHE A 390 16.18 -7.37 6.77
CA PHE A 390 16.19 -6.44 5.64
C PHE A 390 16.29 -4.97 6.08
N ALA A 391 15.72 -4.60 7.21
CA ALA A 391 15.80 -3.24 7.73
C ALA A 391 17.24 -2.79 8.02
N ASN A 392 18.17 -3.69 8.26
CA ASN A 392 19.58 -3.35 8.54
C ASN A 392 20.40 -3.01 7.29
N PHE A 393 19.82 -3.08 6.08
CA PHE A 393 20.49 -2.58 4.87
C PHE A 393 20.41 -1.06 4.72
N GLY A 394 19.54 -0.37 5.47
CA GLY A 394 19.33 1.07 5.39
C GLY A 394 18.28 1.48 4.33
N LEU A 395 17.78 2.72 4.45
CA LEU A 395 16.66 3.22 3.65
C LEU A 395 16.97 3.29 2.16
N SER A 396 18.10 3.87 1.77
CA SER A 396 18.50 4.05 0.37
C SER A 396 18.67 2.71 -0.35
N ALA A 397 19.29 1.71 0.31
CA ALA A 397 19.46 0.37 -0.26
C ALA A 397 18.10 -0.32 -0.47
N ILE A 398 17.20 -0.26 0.51
CA ILE A 398 15.85 -0.84 0.39
C ILE A 398 15.10 -0.21 -0.79
N ILE A 399 15.17 1.11 -0.96
CA ILE A 399 14.55 1.80 -2.09
C ILE A 399 15.15 1.30 -3.40
N GLN A 400 16.48 1.30 -3.52
CA GLN A 400 17.19 0.90 -4.74
C GLN A 400 16.86 -0.53 -5.18
N TYR A 401 16.87 -1.49 -4.26
CA TYR A 401 16.57 -2.90 -4.57
C TYR A 401 15.07 -3.19 -4.75
N SER A 402 14.19 -2.33 -4.27
CA SER A 402 12.75 -2.47 -4.51
C SER A 402 12.35 -2.10 -5.94
N ILE A 403 13.05 -1.17 -6.60
CA ILE A 403 12.67 -0.64 -7.91
C ILE A 403 12.50 -1.75 -8.97
N PRO A 404 13.44 -2.69 -9.17
CA PRO A 404 13.27 -3.76 -10.15
C PRO A 404 12.05 -4.65 -9.89
N VAL A 405 11.80 -4.94 -8.61
CA VAL A 405 10.65 -5.76 -8.19
C VAL A 405 9.33 -5.02 -8.43
N LEU A 406 9.31 -3.71 -8.20
CA LEU A 406 8.15 -2.88 -8.48
C LEU A 406 7.89 -2.76 -9.98
N MET A 407 8.93 -2.57 -10.81
CA MET A 407 8.82 -2.57 -12.26
C MET A 407 8.25 -3.89 -12.80
N PHE A 408 8.53 -5.00 -12.13
CA PHE A 408 7.92 -6.29 -12.44
C PHE A 408 6.46 -6.40 -12.00
N LEU A 409 6.16 -5.99 -10.76
CA LEU A 409 4.85 -6.23 -10.15
C LEU A 409 3.76 -5.25 -10.61
N TYR A 410 4.12 -3.97 -10.82
CA TYR A 410 3.12 -2.93 -11.12
C TYR A 410 2.36 -3.17 -12.43
N PRO A 411 2.97 -3.58 -13.55
CA PRO A 411 2.23 -3.95 -14.75
C PRO A 411 1.15 -5.00 -14.49
N LEU A 412 1.46 -6.02 -13.72
CA LEU A 412 0.52 -7.08 -13.34
C LEU A 412 -0.58 -6.56 -12.40
N ALA A 413 -0.18 -5.72 -11.42
CA ALA A 413 -1.08 -5.11 -10.46
C ALA A 413 -2.01 -4.05 -11.07
N ILE A 414 -1.67 -3.51 -12.24
CA ILE A 414 -2.53 -2.61 -13.03
C ILE A 414 -3.47 -3.41 -13.91
N MET A 415 -2.93 -4.37 -14.67
CA MET A 415 -3.72 -5.10 -15.66
C MET A 415 -4.75 -6.04 -15.04
N LEU A 416 -4.44 -6.69 -13.92
CA LEU A 416 -5.38 -7.60 -13.25
C LEU A 416 -6.66 -6.88 -12.76
N PRO A 417 -6.59 -5.75 -12.04
CA PRO A 417 -7.77 -4.97 -11.68
C PRO A 417 -8.54 -4.43 -12.88
N LEU A 418 -7.85 -3.93 -13.91
CA LEU A 418 -8.50 -3.44 -15.14
C LEU A 418 -9.31 -4.54 -15.81
N LEU A 419 -8.72 -5.72 -16.00
CA LEU A 419 -9.43 -6.88 -16.54
C LEU A 419 -10.60 -7.31 -15.66
N ALA A 420 -10.45 -7.24 -14.35
CA ALA A 420 -11.53 -7.59 -13.43
C ALA A 420 -12.72 -6.63 -13.52
N LEU A 421 -12.48 -5.34 -13.66
CA LEU A 421 -13.52 -4.31 -13.85
C LEU A 421 -14.21 -4.46 -15.20
N CYS A 422 -13.46 -4.73 -16.25
CA CYS A 422 -13.98 -4.96 -17.60
C CYS A 422 -14.52 -6.39 -17.82
N GLY A 423 -14.39 -7.27 -16.82
CA GLY A 423 -14.67 -8.70 -16.96
C GLY A 423 -16.07 -9.06 -17.46
N LYS A 424 -17.07 -8.20 -17.17
CA LYS A 424 -18.45 -8.37 -17.67
C LYS A 424 -18.53 -8.29 -19.19
N LEU A 425 -17.66 -7.52 -19.87
CA LEU A 425 -17.65 -7.35 -21.31
C LEU A 425 -17.29 -8.63 -22.06
N PHE A 426 -16.46 -9.48 -21.45
CA PHE A 426 -16.03 -10.76 -22.03
C PHE A 426 -16.39 -11.96 -21.15
N GLY A 427 -17.40 -11.82 -20.28
CA GLY A 427 -17.94 -12.92 -19.45
C GLY A 427 -16.91 -13.55 -18.50
N HIS A 428 -15.90 -12.79 -18.07
CA HIS A 428 -14.76 -13.26 -17.28
C HIS A 428 -14.01 -14.45 -17.89
N ASP A 429 -13.92 -14.50 -19.23
CA ASP A 429 -13.23 -15.59 -19.95
C ASP A 429 -11.74 -15.63 -19.54
N ARG A 430 -11.33 -16.79 -19.05
CA ARG A 430 -9.96 -17.06 -18.60
C ARG A 430 -8.91 -16.88 -19.69
N ARG A 431 -9.28 -17.06 -20.99
CA ARG A 431 -8.38 -16.85 -22.11
C ARG A 431 -7.95 -15.38 -22.21
N VAL A 432 -8.88 -14.44 -22.03
CA VAL A 432 -8.58 -13.00 -22.03
C VAL A 432 -7.59 -12.66 -20.92
N TYR A 433 -7.86 -13.12 -19.69
CA TYR A 433 -6.92 -12.92 -18.57
C TYR A 433 -5.55 -13.53 -18.86
N GLY A 434 -5.50 -14.78 -19.32
CA GLY A 434 -4.25 -15.52 -19.53
C GLY A 434 -3.35 -14.88 -20.59
N TRP A 435 -3.89 -14.55 -21.76
CA TRP A 435 -3.11 -13.92 -22.83
C TRP A 435 -2.64 -12.52 -22.44
N THR A 436 -3.54 -11.68 -21.90
CA THR A 436 -3.17 -10.33 -21.49
C THR A 436 -2.06 -10.34 -20.44
N LEU A 437 -2.24 -11.10 -19.37
CA LEU A 437 -1.26 -11.14 -18.28
C LEU A 437 0.01 -11.90 -18.66
N GLY A 438 -0.06 -12.88 -19.56
CA GLY A 438 1.12 -13.58 -20.08
C GLY A 438 2.04 -12.64 -20.87
N PHE A 439 1.50 -11.84 -21.78
CA PHE A 439 2.29 -10.83 -22.52
C PHE A 439 2.78 -9.71 -21.59
N THR A 440 1.95 -9.28 -20.63
CA THR A 440 2.34 -8.30 -19.63
C THR A 440 3.51 -8.80 -18.78
N LEU A 441 3.45 -10.06 -18.34
CA LEU A 441 4.50 -10.70 -17.54
C LEU A 441 5.85 -10.73 -18.27
N ALA A 442 5.82 -11.12 -19.55
CA ALA A 442 7.04 -11.20 -20.37
C ALA A 442 7.70 -9.81 -20.50
N ALA A 443 6.91 -8.76 -20.77
CA ALA A 443 7.41 -7.40 -20.88
C ALA A 443 7.86 -6.83 -19.52
N ALA A 444 7.13 -7.09 -18.45
CA ALA A 444 7.47 -6.65 -17.10
C ALA A 444 8.81 -7.26 -16.63
N LEU A 445 9.15 -8.47 -17.06
CA LEU A 445 10.47 -9.07 -16.79
C LEU A 445 11.60 -8.28 -17.46
N LEU A 446 11.38 -7.74 -18.67
CA LEU A 446 12.36 -6.90 -19.35
C LEU A 446 12.50 -5.54 -18.64
N ASP A 447 11.39 -4.89 -18.29
CA ASP A 447 11.42 -3.63 -17.56
C ASP A 447 12.13 -3.77 -16.19
N ALA A 448 11.90 -4.89 -15.49
CA ALA A 448 12.61 -5.22 -14.25
C ALA A 448 14.11 -5.44 -14.47
N LEU A 449 14.49 -6.13 -15.55
CA LEU A 449 15.89 -6.37 -15.90
C LEU A 449 16.63 -5.05 -16.14
N PHE A 450 15.99 -4.09 -16.81
CA PHE A 450 16.59 -2.79 -17.10
C PHE A 450 16.66 -1.88 -15.88
N ALA A 451 15.80 -2.13 -14.88
CA ALA A 451 15.80 -1.41 -13.62
C ALA A 451 16.78 -1.96 -12.56
N LEU A 452 17.50 -3.07 -12.84
CA LEU A 452 18.50 -3.62 -11.93
C LEU A 452 19.63 -2.62 -11.66
N PRO A 453 20.26 -2.64 -10.48
CA PRO A 453 21.47 -1.86 -10.21
C PRO A 453 22.60 -2.19 -11.22
N ALA A 454 23.42 -1.20 -11.56
CA ALA A 454 24.41 -1.28 -12.65
C ALA A 454 25.33 -2.53 -12.59
N GLY A 455 25.75 -2.92 -11.37
CA GLY A 455 26.56 -4.14 -11.19
C GLY A 455 25.84 -5.42 -11.58
N MET A 456 24.51 -5.49 -11.36
CA MET A 456 23.70 -6.65 -11.75
C MET A 456 23.33 -6.61 -13.25
N GLN A 457 23.12 -5.42 -13.82
CA GLN A 457 22.85 -5.26 -15.25
C GLN A 457 23.98 -5.83 -16.11
N SER A 458 25.25 -5.63 -15.73
CA SER A 458 26.41 -6.17 -16.44
C SER A 458 26.44 -7.70 -16.42
N LEU A 459 26.06 -8.33 -15.32
CA LEU A 459 26.02 -9.79 -15.18
C LEU A 459 25.01 -10.45 -16.15
N PHE A 460 23.87 -9.79 -16.37
CA PHE A 460 22.81 -10.28 -17.26
C PHE A 460 22.90 -9.74 -18.69
N HIS A 461 23.99 -9.04 -19.05
CA HIS A 461 24.12 -8.37 -20.36
C HIS A 461 22.92 -7.48 -20.73
N ALA A 462 22.29 -6.88 -19.70
CA ALA A 462 21.06 -6.12 -19.83
C ALA A 462 21.16 -4.99 -20.85
N GLY A 463 22.32 -4.33 -20.98
CA GLY A 463 22.53 -3.26 -21.94
C GLY A 463 22.45 -3.68 -23.42
N ALA A 464 22.86 -4.91 -23.74
CA ALA A 464 22.71 -5.44 -25.11
C ALA A 464 21.23 -5.73 -25.43
N ILE A 465 20.52 -6.35 -24.49
CA ILE A 465 19.09 -6.64 -24.60
C ILE A 465 18.29 -5.34 -24.69
N GLN A 466 18.62 -4.36 -23.86
CA GLN A 466 17.96 -3.05 -23.81
C GLN A 466 18.03 -2.32 -25.17
N LYS A 467 19.19 -2.32 -25.82
CA LYS A 467 19.36 -1.71 -27.15
C LYS A 467 18.41 -2.30 -28.21
N VAL A 468 18.17 -3.61 -28.15
CA VAL A 468 17.25 -4.30 -29.05
C VAL A 468 15.79 -3.98 -28.68
N VAL A 469 15.47 -4.05 -27.39
CA VAL A 469 14.11 -3.83 -26.89
C VAL A 469 13.67 -2.38 -27.12
N LEU A 470 14.55 -1.39 -26.94
CA LEU A 470 14.26 0.02 -27.23
C LEU A 470 13.88 0.28 -28.70
N ARG A 471 14.34 -0.57 -29.63
CA ARG A 471 14.00 -0.46 -31.05
C ARG A 471 12.65 -1.09 -31.37
N ILE A 472 12.24 -2.11 -30.63
CA ILE A 472 11.06 -2.94 -30.93
C ILE A 472 9.84 -2.53 -30.11
N LEU A 473 10.05 -2.21 -28.81
CA LEU A 473 8.97 -1.90 -27.88
C LEU A 473 8.85 -0.39 -27.66
N PRO A 474 7.76 0.24 -28.16
CA PRO A 474 7.43 1.62 -27.81
C PRO A 474 7.33 1.79 -26.31
N PHE A 475 7.65 2.98 -25.81
CA PHE A 475 7.62 3.36 -24.40
C PHE A 475 8.62 2.62 -23.48
N SER A 476 9.43 1.70 -24.01
CA SER A 476 10.44 0.99 -23.19
C SER A 476 11.47 1.95 -22.59
N GLY A 477 11.85 3.03 -23.30
CA GLY A 477 12.70 4.09 -22.80
C GLY A 477 12.09 4.91 -21.66
N LEU A 478 10.78 4.80 -21.46
CA LEU A 478 10.02 5.46 -20.39
C LEU A 478 9.73 4.51 -19.20
N GLY A 479 10.27 3.28 -19.20
CA GLY A 479 9.92 2.26 -18.21
C GLY A 479 8.48 1.74 -18.31
N LEU A 480 7.85 1.91 -19.47
CA LEU A 480 6.46 1.52 -19.76
C LEU A 480 6.38 0.55 -20.94
N GLY A 481 7.44 -0.21 -21.17
CA GLY A 481 7.53 -1.19 -22.27
C GLY A 481 6.46 -2.26 -22.25
N TRP A 482 5.84 -2.52 -21.10
CA TRP A 482 4.79 -3.51 -20.91
C TRP A 482 3.43 -3.14 -21.56
N ILE A 483 3.16 -1.85 -21.84
CA ILE A 483 1.83 -1.39 -22.31
C ILE A 483 1.47 -2.02 -23.67
N CYS A 484 2.35 -1.94 -24.66
CA CYS A 484 2.07 -2.49 -25.99
C CYS A 484 1.88 -4.02 -25.98
N PRO A 485 2.75 -4.82 -25.34
CA PRO A 485 2.52 -6.26 -25.19
C PRO A 485 1.22 -6.59 -24.45
N ALA A 486 0.86 -5.85 -23.40
CA ALA A 486 -0.40 -6.04 -22.70
C ALA A 486 -1.62 -5.82 -23.62
N LEU A 487 -1.60 -4.78 -24.45
CA LEU A 487 -2.65 -4.51 -25.43
C LEU A 487 -2.71 -5.60 -26.51
N VAL A 488 -1.57 -6.07 -27.02
CA VAL A 488 -1.52 -7.19 -27.97
C VAL A 488 -2.13 -8.45 -27.34
N GLY A 489 -1.74 -8.78 -26.12
CA GLY A 489 -2.30 -9.92 -25.39
C GLY A 489 -3.81 -9.78 -25.16
N LEU A 490 -4.29 -8.56 -24.88
CA LEU A 490 -5.72 -8.26 -24.75
C LEU A 490 -6.46 -8.49 -26.07
N CYS A 491 -5.93 -7.99 -27.19
CA CYS A 491 -6.52 -8.18 -28.51
C CYS A 491 -6.60 -9.66 -28.89
N ILE A 492 -5.52 -10.42 -28.66
CA ILE A 492 -5.49 -11.87 -28.92
C ILE A 492 -6.53 -12.59 -28.05
N GLY A 493 -6.56 -12.29 -26.75
CA GLY A 493 -7.52 -12.88 -25.81
C GLY A 493 -8.97 -12.61 -26.19
N LEU A 494 -9.30 -11.36 -26.59
CA LEU A 494 -10.63 -11.00 -27.07
C LEU A 494 -10.97 -11.68 -28.40
N ALA A 495 -10.06 -11.74 -29.36
CA ALA A 495 -10.26 -12.46 -30.63
C ALA A 495 -10.60 -13.93 -30.36
N LEU A 496 -9.85 -14.61 -29.50
CA LEU A 496 -10.12 -16.01 -29.13
C LEU A 496 -11.45 -16.18 -28.37
N HIS A 497 -11.85 -15.18 -27.58
CA HIS A 497 -13.14 -15.19 -26.91
C HIS A 497 -14.30 -15.09 -27.91
N PHE A 498 -14.25 -14.16 -28.84
CA PHE A 498 -15.32 -13.96 -29.83
C PHE A 498 -15.34 -15.04 -30.90
N CYS A 499 -14.18 -15.52 -31.39
CA CYS A 499 -14.10 -16.63 -32.36
C CYS A 499 -14.50 -17.97 -31.74
N GLY A 500 -14.34 -18.15 -30.42
CA GLY A 500 -14.71 -19.39 -29.70
C GLY A 500 -16.19 -19.50 -29.34
N LYS A 501 -16.97 -18.45 -29.44
CA LYS A 501 -18.42 -18.51 -29.36
C LYS A 501 -18.97 -19.06 -30.66
N LYS A 502 -19.31 -20.36 -30.69
CA LYS A 502 -20.16 -20.90 -31.79
C LYS A 502 -21.43 -20.06 -31.83
N PRO A 503 -21.88 -19.60 -33.01
CA PRO A 503 -23.20 -19.00 -33.14
C PRO A 503 -24.23 -20.01 -32.62
N ALA A 504 -25.08 -19.55 -31.69
CA ALA A 504 -26.19 -20.32 -31.17
C ALA A 504 -27.30 -20.48 -32.22
#